data_efb120e6250de4f06e1f8ae374d37fb0
#
_entry.id   efb120e6250de4f06e1f8ae374d37fb0
#
_cell.length_a   1.000
_cell.length_b   1.000
_cell.length_c   1.000
_cell.angle_alpha   90.00
_cell.angle_beta   90.00
_cell.angle_gamma   90.00
#
_symmetry.space_group_name_H-M   'P 1'
#
loop_
_entity.id
_entity.type
_entity.pdbx_description
1 polymer ?
#
loop_
_entity_poly.entity_id
_entity_poly.type
_entity_poly.pdbx_seq_one_letter_code
_entity_poly.pdbx_strand_id
1 'polypeptide(L)'
;MKSLCVILCLLAGIGQAKPLFRDLSHRLPEHRYLGGWNHFVGGGVAVLDCNGDAPPDIFAAGGTGPAGLFVNQGNFTFIAHPLPDIRATTGAYPIDINADGFMDLFVLRIGQNMILMGGPDCSFTQATTEFPRLPADQWSTAFSAWWLDDGRPHMAVGNYVDLKNPEGPFFACDSHELLTPLADGYHSTPLEPGFCSLSMLATKDASGAQRLRISNDRQYYVRGGYEQMWDLKEGRFLGAPDGWEKISIWGMGIASRDITGDQREEVMLTSM
;
A
#
# COMPACT_ATOMS: atom_id res chain seq x y z
N MET A 1 37.91 4.57 61.96
CA MET A 1 36.54 4.25 61.48
C MET A 1 36.57 4.15 59.95
N LYS A 2 36.46 2.94 59.43
CA LYS A 2 36.51 2.70 57.98
C LYS A 2 35.06 2.53 57.52
N SER A 3 34.55 3.49 56.71
CA SER A 3 33.24 3.40 56.09
C SER A 3 33.27 2.40 54.95
N LEU A 4 32.48 1.37 55.08
CA LEU A 4 32.26 0.34 54.05
C LEU A 4 31.13 0.82 53.12
N CYS A 5 31.48 1.22 51.89
CA CYS A 5 30.50 1.56 50.85
C CYS A 5 30.04 0.25 50.18
N VAL A 6 28.79 -0.15 50.47
CA VAL A 6 28.15 -1.29 49.79
C VAL A 6 27.57 -0.77 48.48
N ILE A 7 28.20 -1.16 47.36
CA ILE A 7 27.67 -0.93 45.99
C ILE A 7 26.62 -2.02 45.71
N LEU A 8 25.34 -1.64 45.76
CA LEU A 8 24.22 -2.49 45.40
C LEU A 8 24.12 -2.48 43.86
N CYS A 9 24.71 -3.46 43.17
CA CYS A 9 24.47 -3.66 41.74
C CYS A 9 23.06 -4.19 41.53
N LEU A 10 22.14 -3.29 41.14
CA LEU A 10 20.84 -3.66 40.57
C LEU A 10 21.09 -4.36 39.22
N LEU A 11 21.06 -5.67 39.19
CA LEU A 11 20.92 -6.45 37.97
C LEU A 11 19.50 -6.22 37.44
N ALA A 12 19.33 -5.19 36.63
CA ALA A 12 18.15 -5.07 35.80
C ALA A 12 18.20 -6.22 34.75
N GLY A 13 17.51 -7.29 35.05
CA GLY A 13 17.28 -8.35 34.06
C GLY A 13 16.60 -7.72 32.85
N ILE A 14 17.21 -7.85 31.67
CA ILE A 14 16.59 -7.51 30.40
C ILE A 14 15.42 -8.48 30.22
N GLY A 15 14.26 -8.14 30.75
CA GLY A 15 13.03 -8.86 30.50
C GLY A 15 12.72 -8.72 29.01
N GLN A 16 12.98 -9.73 28.23
CA GLN A 16 12.44 -9.83 26.87
C GLN A 16 10.92 -9.93 27.01
N ALA A 17 10.24 -8.78 26.86
CA ALA A 17 8.80 -8.77 26.74
C ALA A 17 8.42 -9.47 25.45
N LYS A 18 7.91 -10.70 25.56
CA LYS A 18 7.32 -11.39 24.41
C LYS A 18 6.01 -10.67 24.06
N PRO A 19 5.78 -10.29 22.80
CA PRO A 19 4.51 -9.71 22.41
C PRO A 19 3.39 -10.72 22.69
N LEU A 20 2.34 -10.27 23.39
CA LEU A 20 1.16 -11.06 23.67
C LEU A 20 0.04 -10.62 22.72
N PHE A 21 -0.36 -11.52 21.83
CA PHE A 21 -1.51 -11.31 20.96
C PHE A 21 -2.76 -11.93 21.55
N ARG A 22 -3.88 -11.21 21.46
CA ARG A 22 -5.20 -11.69 21.83
C ARG A 22 -6.12 -11.62 20.62
N ASP A 23 -6.81 -12.70 20.33
CA ASP A 23 -7.88 -12.72 19.33
C ASP A 23 -9.08 -11.90 19.81
N LEU A 24 -9.43 -10.86 19.09
CA LEU A 24 -10.58 -9.99 19.32
C LEU A 24 -11.56 -10.00 18.14
N SER A 25 -11.49 -10.99 17.26
CA SER A 25 -12.33 -11.10 16.05
C SER A 25 -13.83 -11.04 16.36
N HIS A 26 -14.25 -11.53 17.55
CA HIS A 26 -15.63 -11.47 18.04
C HIS A 26 -16.16 -10.04 18.29
N ARG A 27 -15.28 -9.03 18.27
CA ARG A 27 -15.63 -7.62 18.43
C ARG A 27 -15.79 -6.87 17.11
N LEU A 28 -15.48 -7.54 16.00
CA LEU A 28 -15.71 -7.04 14.65
C LEU A 28 -17.03 -7.60 14.11
N PRO A 29 -17.81 -6.81 13.37
CA PRO A 29 -18.90 -7.34 12.57
C PRO A 29 -18.41 -8.42 11.59
N GLU A 30 -19.29 -9.37 11.24
CA GLU A 30 -18.93 -10.40 10.28
C GLU A 30 -18.56 -9.78 8.92
N HIS A 31 -17.38 -10.11 8.44
CA HIS A 31 -16.90 -9.72 7.13
C HIS A 31 -16.13 -10.87 6.50
N ARG A 32 -16.24 -11.01 5.17
CA ARG A 32 -15.56 -12.07 4.42
C ARG A 32 -14.96 -11.51 3.15
N TYR A 33 -13.69 -11.82 2.94
CA TYR A 33 -13.07 -11.66 1.64
C TYR A 33 -13.43 -12.87 0.77
N LEU A 34 -14.07 -12.63 -0.36
CA LEU A 34 -14.60 -13.67 -1.25
C LEU A 34 -13.96 -13.58 -2.62
N GLY A 35 -13.90 -14.68 -3.33
CA GLY A 35 -13.48 -14.71 -4.73
C GLY A 35 -12.69 -15.96 -5.07
N GLY A 36 -12.45 -16.12 -6.37
CA GLY A 36 -11.65 -17.18 -6.94
C GLY A 36 -10.20 -16.76 -7.18
N TRP A 37 -9.62 -17.35 -8.20
CA TRP A 37 -8.22 -17.15 -8.57
C TRP A 37 -7.81 -15.66 -8.73
N ASN A 38 -8.66 -14.84 -9.34
CA ASN A 38 -8.37 -13.44 -9.56
C ASN A 38 -8.30 -12.59 -8.27
N HIS A 39 -8.65 -13.15 -7.13
CA HIS A 39 -8.67 -12.44 -5.85
C HIS A 39 -7.67 -13.02 -4.83
N PHE A 40 -6.85 -14.00 -5.20
CA PHE A 40 -5.97 -14.66 -4.22
C PHE A 40 -4.85 -13.74 -3.68
N VAL A 41 -4.48 -12.69 -4.42
CA VAL A 41 -3.48 -11.69 -4.00
C VAL A 41 -4.11 -10.40 -3.45
N GLY A 42 -5.30 -10.49 -2.88
CA GLY A 42 -6.03 -9.37 -2.32
C GLY A 42 -6.34 -9.56 -0.83
N GLY A 43 -7.41 -8.92 -0.35
CA GLY A 43 -7.82 -9.00 1.05
C GLY A 43 -7.21 -7.90 1.91
N GLY A 44 -6.83 -6.79 1.30
CA GLY A 44 -6.24 -5.66 1.99
C GLY A 44 -7.19 -5.02 3.02
N VAL A 45 -6.58 -4.49 4.08
CA VAL A 45 -7.25 -3.73 5.15
C VAL A 45 -6.59 -2.36 5.23
N ALA A 46 -7.39 -1.31 5.28
CA ALA A 46 -6.93 0.05 5.55
C ALA A 46 -7.35 0.47 6.95
N VAL A 47 -6.46 1.14 7.67
CA VAL A 47 -6.70 1.70 8.99
C VAL A 47 -6.68 3.21 8.87
N LEU A 48 -7.73 3.88 9.33
CA LEU A 48 -7.90 5.32 9.24
C LEU A 48 -8.72 5.82 10.44
N ASP A 49 -8.67 7.10 10.70
CA ASP A 49 -9.62 7.77 11.60
C ASP A 49 -10.53 8.63 10.71
N CYS A 50 -11.71 8.11 10.38
CA CYS A 50 -12.59 8.76 9.41
C CYS A 50 -13.58 9.76 10.03
N ASN A 51 -13.73 9.76 11.36
CA ASN A 51 -14.61 10.66 12.09
C ASN A 51 -13.87 11.66 13.00
N GLY A 52 -12.53 11.56 13.09
CA GLY A 52 -11.69 12.45 13.87
C GLY A 52 -11.78 12.23 15.40
N ASP A 53 -12.18 11.03 15.85
CA ASP A 53 -12.34 10.71 17.26
C ASP A 53 -11.12 10.02 17.90
N ALA A 54 -10.06 9.81 17.11
CA ALA A 54 -8.77 9.20 17.42
C ALA A 54 -8.72 7.65 17.51
N PRO A 55 -9.70 6.89 17.94
CA PRO A 55 -9.73 5.44 17.77
C PRO A 55 -9.75 5.05 16.28
N PRO A 56 -8.78 4.23 15.82
CA PRO A 56 -8.70 3.90 14.41
C PRO A 56 -9.86 3.02 13.93
N ASP A 57 -10.41 3.39 12.78
CA ASP A 57 -11.43 2.66 12.03
C ASP A 57 -10.81 1.72 11.02
N ILE A 58 -11.61 0.83 10.45
CA ILE A 58 -11.14 -0.20 9.52
C ILE A 58 -12.00 -0.19 8.25
N PHE A 59 -11.35 -0.02 7.10
CA PHE A 59 -11.92 -0.43 5.82
C PHE A 59 -11.35 -1.81 5.45
N ALA A 60 -12.21 -2.74 5.06
CA ALA A 60 -11.83 -4.09 4.67
C ALA A 60 -12.29 -4.40 3.24
N ALA A 61 -11.37 -4.85 2.39
CA ALA A 61 -11.69 -5.32 1.05
C ALA A 61 -12.61 -6.56 1.12
N GLY A 62 -13.54 -6.68 0.18
CA GLY A 62 -14.48 -7.80 0.12
C GLY A 62 -14.21 -8.80 -1.01
N GLY A 63 -13.26 -8.51 -1.90
CA GLY A 63 -13.08 -9.27 -3.13
C GLY A 63 -14.34 -9.19 -4.00
N THR A 64 -14.91 -10.33 -4.42
CA THR A 64 -16.19 -10.38 -5.14
C THR A 64 -17.37 -9.98 -4.28
N GLY A 65 -17.25 -10.09 -2.95
CA GLY A 65 -18.21 -9.56 -1.99
C GLY A 65 -18.10 -8.06 -1.82
N PRO A 66 -19.01 -7.44 -1.06
CA PRO A 66 -18.93 -6.02 -0.74
C PRO A 66 -17.76 -5.73 0.19
N ALA A 67 -17.12 -4.59 0.02
CA ALA A 67 -16.21 -4.03 1.01
C ALA A 67 -16.98 -3.63 2.29
N GLY A 68 -16.27 -3.54 3.42
CA GLY A 68 -16.84 -3.13 4.71
C GLY A 68 -16.10 -1.96 5.32
N LEU A 69 -16.84 -1.08 5.98
CA LEU A 69 -16.32 -0.02 6.85
C LEU A 69 -16.78 -0.30 8.28
N PHE A 70 -15.84 -0.31 9.21
CA PHE A 70 -16.09 -0.63 10.61
C PHE A 70 -15.56 0.50 11.48
N VAL A 71 -16.48 1.23 12.11
CA VAL A 71 -16.15 2.37 12.96
C VAL A 71 -15.93 1.91 14.39
N ASN A 72 -14.80 2.32 14.97
CA ASN A 72 -14.36 1.95 16.29
C ASN A 72 -15.07 2.79 17.35
N GLN A 73 -15.85 2.15 18.19
CA GLN A 73 -16.57 2.79 19.31
C GLN A 73 -15.73 2.87 20.59
N GLY A 74 -14.43 2.68 20.49
CA GLY A 74 -13.53 2.54 21.63
C GLY A 74 -13.42 1.09 22.15
N ASN A 75 -12.36 0.83 22.90
CA ASN A 75 -12.06 -0.51 23.47
C ASN A 75 -12.07 -1.65 22.45
N PHE A 76 -11.70 -1.37 21.20
CA PHE A 76 -11.74 -2.33 20.07
C PHE A 76 -13.14 -2.92 19.83
N THR A 77 -14.19 -2.14 20.02
CA THR A 77 -15.56 -2.51 19.65
C THR A 77 -15.94 -1.79 18.36
N PHE A 78 -16.29 -2.54 17.36
CA PHE A 78 -16.56 -2.00 16.01
C PHE A 78 -18.03 -2.17 15.63
N ILE A 79 -18.56 -1.18 14.92
CA ILE A 79 -19.87 -1.27 14.29
C ILE A 79 -19.73 -1.11 12.77
N ALA A 80 -20.54 -1.84 12.01
CA ALA A 80 -20.60 -1.67 10.57
C ALA A 80 -21.18 -0.30 10.25
N HIS A 81 -20.53 0.43 9.32
CA HIS A 81 -20.96 1.75 8.87
C HIS A 81 -21.40 1.67 7.40
N PRO A 82 -22.40 2.45 6.98
CA PRO A 82 -22.84 2.50 5.59
C PRO A 82 -21.69 2.87 4.63
N LEU A 83 -21.59 2.13 3.54
CA LEU A 83 -20.63 2.33 2.46
C LEU A 83 -21.35 2.08 1.13
N PRO A 84 -21.00 2.77 0.04
CA PRO A 84 -21.44 2.38 -1.30
C PRO A 84 -21.16 0.88 -1.57
N ASP A 85 -21.98 0.22 -2.40
CA ASP A 85 -21.70 -1.19 -2.78
C ASP A 85 -20.46 -1.27 -3.67
N ILE A 86 -19.31 -1.53 -3.04
CA ILE A 86 -18.00 -1.59 -3.68
C ILE A 86 -17.55 -3.03 -3.70
N ARG A 87 -17.34 -3.56 -4.92
CA ARG A 87 -16.94 -4.95 -5.16
C ARG A 87 -15.67 -5.04 -5.99
N ALA A 88 -15.17 -6.24 -6.17
CA ALA A 88 -13.93 -6.55 -6.86
C ALA A 88 -12.69 -5.88 -6.22
N THR A 89 -12.77 -5.56 -4.92
CA THR A 89 -11.72 -4.89 -4.17
C THR A 89 -10.58 -5.83 -3.82
N THR A 90 -9.35 -5.37 -4.03
CA THR A 90 -8.12 -6.07 -3.62
C THR A 90 -7.47 -5.43 -2.41
N GLY A 91 -7.62 -4.10 -2.25
CA GLY A 91 -7.09 -3.34 -1.13
C GLY A 91 -7.58 -1.90 -1.16
N ALA A 92 -7.20 -1.12 -0.14
CA ALA A 92 -7.44 0.31 -0.11
C ALA A 92 -6.34 1.02 0.68
N TYR A 93 -6.13 2.29 0.37
CA TYR A 93 -5.11 3.14 0.99
C TYR A 93 -5.75 4.46 1.41
N PRO A 94 -5.73 4.80 2.71
CA PRO A 94 -6.22 6.07 3.21
C PRO A 94 -5.23 7.17 2.88
N ILE A 95 -5.72 8.25 2.30
CA ILE A 95 -4.92 9.38 1.85
C ILE A 95 -5.83 10.58 1.62
N ASP A 96 -5.47 11.75 2.12
CA ASP A 96 -6.15 13.00 1.78
C ASP A 96 -5.67 13.46 0.39
N ILE A 97 -6.46 13.16 -0.64
CA ILE A 97 -6.08 13.36 -2.05
C ILE A 97 -6.28 14.81 -2.49
N ASN A 98 -7.28 15.50 -1.94
CA ASN A 98 -7.65 16.85 -2.31
C ASN A 98 -7.19 17.92 -1.32
N ALA A 99 -6.55 17.51 -0.21
CA ALA A 99 -6.07 18.36 0.88
C ALA A 99 -7.20 19.14 1.58
N ASP A 100 -8.39 18.51 1.75
CA ASP A 100 -9.51 19.10 2.48
C ASP A 100 -9.55 18.73 3.98
N GLY A 101 -8.63 17.87 4.42
CA GLY A 101 -8.48 17.43 5.80
C GLY A 101 -9.30 16.20 6.17
N PHE A 102 -10.10 15.65 5.26
CA PHE A 102 -10.75 14.35 5.43
C PHE A 102 -9.92 13.24 4.78
N MET A 103 -9.92 12.06 5.38
CA MET A 103 -9.27 10.90 4.77
C MET A 103 -10.13 10.35 3.65
N ASP A 104 -9.59 10.39 2.43
CA ASP A 104 -10.14 9.70 1.28
C ASP A 104 -9.64 8.24 1.25
N LEU A 105 -10.17 7.43 0.35
CA LEU A 105 -9.69 6.08 0.10
C LEU A 105 -9.39 5.88 -1.38
N PHE A 106 -8.14 5.53 -1.69
CA PHE A 106 -7.79 4.97 -2.98
C PHE A 106 -8.03 3.47 -2.94
N VAL A 107 -9.05 2.99 -3.64
CA VAL A 107 -9.51 1.59 -3.61
C VAL A 107 -8.99 0.85 -4.84
N LEU A 108 -8.10 -0.12 -4.61
CA LEU A 108 -7.59 -1.02 -5.64
C LEU A 108 -8.63 -2.09 -5.96
N ARG A 109 -8.76 -2.39 -7.25
CA ARG A 109 -9.77 -3.33 -7.74
C ARG A 109 -9.24 -4.21 -8.88
N ILE A 110 -9.98 -5.28 -9.12
CA ILE A 110 -9.99 -5.94 -10.43
C ILE A 110 -11.00 -5.18 -11.28
N GLY A 111 -10.53 -4.55 -12.35
CA GLY A 111 -11.27 -3.55 -13.11
C GLY A 111 -10.83 -2.13 -12.75
N GLN A 112 -11.70 -1.16 -12.98
CA GLN A 112 -11.37 0.23 -12.71
C GLN A 112 -11.20 0.49 -11.21
N ASN A 113 -10.05 1.03 -10.81
CA ASN A 113 -9.83 1.52 -9.45
C ASN A 113 -10.81 2.65 -9.11
N MET A 114 -11.06 2.85 -7.84
CA MET A 114 -12.05 3.81 -7.37
C MET A 114 -11.44 4.72 -6.32
N ILE A 115 -11.85 5.98 -6.33
CA ILE A 115 -11.54 6.92 -5.27
C ILE A 115 -12.82 7.24 -4.54
N LEU A 116 -12.79 7.12 -3.23
CA LEU A 116 -13.87 7.52 -2.34
C LEU A 116 -13.41 8.78 -1.61
N MET A 117 -14.09 9.87 -1.88
CA MET A 117 -13.87 11.12 -1.18
C MET A 117 -14.50 11.04 0.20
N GLY A 118 -13.68 11.28 1.21
CA GLY A 118 -14.08 11.32 2.60
C GLY A 118 -14.84 12.59 2.96
N GLY A 119 -15.59 12.53 4.03
CA GLY A 119 -16.32 13.65 4.59
C GLY A 119 -16.62 13.40 6.06
N PRO A 120 -17.39 14.28 6.70
CA PRO A 120 -17.69 14.17 8.12
C PRO A 120 -18.41 12.84 8.44
N ASP A 121 -18.21 12.37 9.67
CA ASP A 121 -18.89 11.20 10.22
C ASP A 121 -18.69 9.91 9.37
N CYS A 122 -17.49 9.69 8.86
CA CYS A 122 -17.14 8.54 8.01
C CYS A 122 -18.00 8.42 6.75
N SER A 123 -18.53 9.54 6.24
CA SER A 123 -19.24 9.54 4.97
C SER A 123 -18.26 9.43 3.80
N PHE A 124 -18.60 8.60 2.81
CA PHE A 124 -17.78 8.42 1.62
C PHE A 124 -18.64 8.54 0.36
N THR A 125 -18.14 9.31 -0.62
CA THR A 125 -18.76 9.46 -1.93
C THR A 125 -17.77 9.12 -3.03
N GLN A 126 -18.23 8.47 -4.09
CA GLN A 126 -17.34 8.16 -5.21
C GLN A 126 -16.97 9.43 -5.97
N ALA A 127 -15.67 9.67 -6.18
CA ALA A 127 -15.19 10.73 -7.04
C ALA A 127 -15.58 10.43 -8.50
N THR A 128 -16.23 11.37 -9.17
CA THR A 128 -16.78 11.15 -10.51
C THR A 128 -16.10 11.94 -11.63
N THR A 129 -15.42 13.05 -11.31
CA THR A 129 -14.99 14.02 -12.32
C THR A 129 -13.56 14.53 -12.16
N GLU A 130 -12.96 14.41 -10.98
CA GLU A 130 -11.69 15.08 -10.65
C GLU A 130 -10.45 14.23 -10.92
N PHE A 131 -10.66 12.97 -11.27
CA PHE A 131 -9.56 12.04 -11.49
C PHE A 131 -9.54 11.51 -12.93
N PRO A 132 -8.35 11.28 -13.49
CA PRO A 132 -8.25 10.68 -14.80
C PRO A 132 -9.01 9.36 -14.80
N ARG A 133 -9.63 9.05 -15.89
CA ARG A 133 -10.27 7.76 -16.09
C ARG A 133 -9.19 6.69 -16.04
N LEU A 134 -9.00 6.10 -14.86
CA LEU A 134 -8.08 5.01 -14.68
C LEU A 134 -8.49 3.84 -15.59
N PRO A 135 -7.54 3.09 -16.13
CA PRO A 135 -7.84 1.94 -16.99
C PRO A 135 -8.89 1.02 -16.34
N ALA A 136 -9.82 0.51 -17.18
CA ALA A 136 -11.04 -0.14 -16.67
C ALA A 136 -10.88 -1.65 -16.43
N ASP A 137 -9.73 -2.22 -16.73
CA ASP A 137 -9.54 -3.67 -16.85
C ASP A 137 -8.24 -4.20 -16.24
N GLN A 138 -7.66 -3.42 -15.36
CA GLN A 138 -6.46 -3.79 -14.64
C GLN A 138 -6.77 -4.68 -13.42
N TRP A 139 -5.78 -5.40 -12.97
CA TRP A 139 -5.77 -6.08 -11.69
C TRP A 139 -4.75 -5.40 -10.78
N SER A 140 -5.22 -4.39 -10.03
CA SER A 140 -4.35 -3.58 -9.18
C SER A 140 -4.11 -4.24 -7.82
N THR A 141 -2.84 -4.29 -7.41
CA THR A 141 -2.37 -5.03 -6.23
C THR A 141 -1.43 -4.24 -5.34
N ALA A 142 -0.82 -3.16 -5.87
CA ALA A 142 0.15 -2.36 -5.16
C ALA A 142 -0.15 -0.87 -5.30
N PHE A 143 0.24 -0.11 -4.27
CA PHE A 143 0.07 1.34 -4.25
C PHE A 143 1.17 1.98 -3.43
N SER A 144 1.59 3.16 -3.83
CA SER A 144 2.42 4.04 -3.02
C SER A 144 2.07 5.49 -3.28
N ALA A 145 2.27 6.34 -2.28
CA ALA A 145 2.08 7.77 -2.41
C ALA A 145 3.24 8.53 -1.76
N TRP A 146 3.53 9.71 -2.28
CA TRP A 146 4.52 10.63 -1.72
C TRP A 146 4.13 12.08 -2.05
N TRP A 147 4.66 13.01 -1.29
CA TRP A 147 4.39 14.44 -1.47
C TRP A 147 5.64 15.14 -1.94
N LEU A 148 5.47 16.07 -2.84
CA LEU A 148 6.44 17.08 -3.24
C LEU A 148 5.97 18.45 -2.74
N ASP A 149 6.66 19.51 -3.18
CA ASP A 149 6.35 20.88 -2.75
C ASP A 149 5.01 21.44 -3.28
N ASP A 150 4.33 20.71 -4.16
CA ASP A 150 3.03 21.07 -4.72
C ASP A 150 1.85 20.80 -3.77
N GLY A 151 2.10 20.14 -2.62
CA GLY A 151 1.14 19.93 -1.55
C GLY A 151 0.08 18.86 -1.81
N ARG A 152 0.07 18.27 -3.01
CA ARG A 152 -0.81 17.15 -3.37
C ARG A 152 -0.04 15.84 -3.48
N PRO A 153 -0.66 14.69 -3.17
CA PRO A 153 0.04 13.41 -3.27
C PRO A 153 0.31 13.04 -4.73
N HIS A 154 1.55 12.68 -5.03
CA HIS A 154 1.88 11.86 -6.19
C HIS A 154 1.61 10.41 -5.83
N MET A 155 1.11 9.62 -6.76
CA MET A 155 0.71 8.23 -6.47
C MET A 155 1.25 7.29 -7.55
N ALA A 156 1.48 6.04 -7.17
CA ALA A 156 1.78 4.96 -8.11
C ALA A 156 0.86 3.77 -7.83
N VAL A 157 0.34 3.18 -8.89
CA VAL A 157 -0.51 2.00 -8.87
C VAL A 157 0.21 0.86 -9.56
N GLY A 158 0.38 -0.24 -8.85
CA GLY A 158 0.97 -1.46 -9.38
C GLY A 158 -0.10 -2.45 -9.80
N ASN A 159 0.05 -2.92 -11.03
CA ASN A 159 -0.86 -3.91 -11.61
C ASN A 159 -0.18 -5.27 -11.67
N TYR A 160 -0.98 -6.32 -11.60
CA TYR A 160 -0.51 -7.69 -11.54
C TYR A 160 -0.52 -8.32 -12.94
N VAL A 161 -1.49 -9.13 -13.22
CA VAL A 161 -1.62 -9.84 -14.50
C VAL A 161 -2.50 -9.06 -15.47
N ASP A 162 -2.08 -8.97 -16.73
CA ASP A 162 -2.95 -8.52 -17.81
C ASP A 162 -4.00 -9.60 -18.11
N LEU A 163 -5.23 -9.37 -17.64
CA LEU A 163 -6.34 -10.30 -17.78
C LEU A 163 -6.82 -10.48 -19.23
N LYS A 164 -6.43 -9.61 -20.13
CA LYS A 164 -6.79 -9.67 -21.54
C LYS A 164 -5.77 -10.40 -22.40
N ASN A 165 -4.56 -10.57 -21.89
CA ASN A 165 -3.51 -11.21 -22.67
C ASN A 165 -3.82 -12.69 -22.87
N PRO A 166 -3.92 -13.18 -24.11
CA PRO A 166 -4.23 -14.57 -24.41
C PRO A 166 -3.14 -15.55 -23.94
N GLU A 167 -1.91 -15.08 -23.71
CA GLU A 167 -0.81 -15.88 -23.15
C GLU A 167 -0.87 -15.96 -21.62
N GLY A 168 -1.80 -15.22 -21.01
CA GLY A 168 -1.99 -15.22 -19.54
C GLY A 168 -2.48 -16.56 -19.02
N PRO A 169 -2.48 -16.70 -17.68
CA PRO A 169 -2.02 -15.70 -16.73
C PRO A 169 -0.52 -15.71 -16.44
N PHE A 170 0.22 -16.73 -16.86
CA PHE A 170 1.60 -16.95 -16.41
C PHE A 170 2.64 -16.07 -17.14
N PHE A 171 2.36 -15.67 -18.37
CA PHE A 171 3.29 -14.90 -19.22
C PHE A 171 2.82 -13.46 -19.49
N ALA A 172 1.84 -13.01 -18.76
CA ALA A 172 1.20 -11.74 -18.99
C ALA A 172 1.23 -10.89 -17.72
N CYS A 173 2.13 -9.92 -17.67
CA CYS A 173 2.12 -8.89 -16.63
C CYS A 173 1.65 -7.57 -17.22
N ASP A 174 0.88 -6.82 -16.43
CA ASP A 174 0.38 -5.51 -16.85
C ASP A 174 1.38 -4.40 -16.53
N SER A 175 1.27 -3.27 -17.22
CA SER A 175 2.01 -2.05 -16.89
C SER A 175 1.48 -1.43 -15.59
N HIS A 176 2.31 -0.60 -14.95
CA HIS A 176 1.92 0.15 -13.77
C HIS A 176 1.55 1.58 -14.15
N GLU A 177 0.97 2.33 -13.22
CA GLU A 177 0.55 3.71 -13.44
C GLU A 177 1.24 4.66 -12.47
N LEU A 178 1.73 5.78 -12.99
CA LEU A 178 2.18 6.93 -12.22
C LEU A 178 1.13 8.04 -12.33
N LEU A 179 0.57 8.46 -11.21
CA LEU A 179 -0.42 9.52 -11.14
C LEU A 179 0.24 10.80 -10.62
N THR A 180 0.34 11.80 -11.46
CA THR A 180 0.93 13.10 -11.15
C THR A 180 -0.17 14.15 -11.00
N PRO A 181 -0.21 14.94 -9.91
CA PRO A 181 -1.24 15.95 -9.73
C PRO A 181 -1.13 17.07 -10.75
N LEU A 182 -2.28 17.55 -11.21
CA LEU A 182 -2.47 18.75 -12.04
C LEU A 182 -3.37 19.73 -11.30
N ALA A 183 -3.53 20.94 -11.81
CA ALA A 183 -4.39 21.97 -11.20
C ALA A 183 -5.83 21.46 -10.99
N ASP A 184 -6.33 20.64 -11.90
CA ASP A 184 -7.72 20.15 -11.96
C ASP A 184 -7.80 18.61 -12.08
N GLY A 185 -6.98 17.89 -11.32
CA GLY A 185 -7.03 16.42 -11.30
C GLY A 185 -5.65 15.76 -11.33
N TYR A 186 -5.52 14.65 -12.04
CA TYR A 186 -4.29 13.87 -12.15
C TYR A 186 -4.00 13.48 -13.59
N HIS A 187 -2.74 13.45 -13.95
CA HIS A 187 -2.25 12.85 -15.19
C HIS A 187 -1.74 11.44 -14.92
N SER A 188 -2.14 10.48 -15.73
CA SER A 188 -1.62 9.10 -15.67
C SER A 188 -0.53 8.89 -16.72
N THR A 189 0.60 8.33 -16.27
CA THR A 189 1.73 7.93 -17.13
C THR A 189 2.00 6.45 -16.89
N PRO A 190 2.03 5.60 -17.95
CA PRO A 190 2.35 4.19 -17.79
C PRO A 190 3.83 4.00 -17.40
N LEU A 191 4.10 3.05 -16.49
CA LEU A 191 5.42 2.57 -16.16
C LEU A 191 5.61 1.18 -16.78
N GLU A 192 6.39 1.13 -17.84
CA GLU A 192 6.64 -0.09 -18.64
C GLU A 192 8.13 -0.46 -18.67
N PRO A 193 8.46 -1.75 -18.68
CA PRO A 193 7.59 -2.93 -18.58
C PRO A 193 7.16 -3.20 -17.14
N GLY A 194 5.98 -3.83 -16.96
CA GLY A 194 5.55 -4.40 -15.68
C GLY A 194 5.96 -5.88 -15.55
N PHE A 195 6.20 -6.31 -14.30
CA PHE A 195 6.54 -7.70 -13.97
C PHE A 195 5.64 -8.28 -12.87
N CYS A 196 4.35 -7.95 -12.91
CA CYS A 196 3.33 -8.37 -11.96
C CYS A 196 3.66 -7.95 -10.52
N SER A 197 3.56 -6.67 -10.24
CA SER A 197 3.92 -6.15 -8.91
C SER A 197 2.93 -6.56 -7.83
N LEU A 198 3.43 -6.82 -6.63
CA LEU A 198 2.64 -7.03 -5.42
C LEU A 198 2.89 -5.97 -4.35
N SER A 199 3.95 -5.19 -4.48
CA SER A 199 4.22 -4.08 -3.57
C SER A 199 4.96 -2.95 -4.27
N MET A 200 4.69 -1.73 -3.84
CA MET A 200 5.39 -0.51 -4.25
C MET A 200 5.71 0.34 -3.03
N LEU A 201 6.86 1.02 -3.06
CA LEU A 201 7.26 1.94 -2.01
C LEU A 201 8.06 3.10 -2.58
N ALA A 202 7.51 4.31 -2.43
CA ALA A 202 8.27 5.53 -2.65
C ALA A 202 9.17 5.79 -1.43
N THR A 203 10.48 5.92 -1.65
CA THR A 203 11.50 6.08 -0.60
C THR A 203 12.67 6.91 -1.13
N LYS A 204 13.58 7.29 -0.26
CA LYS A 204 14.84 7.93 -0.64
C LYS A 204 15.93 6.86 -0.74
N ASP A 205 16.76 6.96 -1.77
CA ASP A 205 17.96 6.15 -1.88
C ASP A 205 19.10 6.71 -0.98
N ALA A 206 20.24 6.02 -0.94
CA ALA A 206 21.38 6.43 -0.15
C ALA A 206 21.95 7.81 -0.50
N SER A 207 21.63 8.36 -1.67
CA SER A 207 21.98 9.74 -2.08
C SER A 207 20.95 10.78 -1.64
N GLY A 208 19.81 10.35 -1.07
CA GLY A 208 18.67 11.18 -0.73
C GLY A 208 17.73 11.45 -1.91
N ALA A 209 17.97 10.86 -3.08
CA ALA A 209 17.09 10.99 -4.23
C ALA A 209 15.83 10.16 -4.08
N GLN A 210 14.70 10.75 -4.48
CA GLN A 210 13.40 10.09 -4.39
C GLN A 210 13.26 9.01 -5.45
N ARG A 211 12.90 7.80 -5.03
CA ARG A 211 12.78 6.60 -5.87
C ARG A 211 11.46 5.90 -5.61
N LEU A 212 10.96 5.18 -6.61
CA LEU A 212 9.87 4.24 -6.44
C LEU A 212 10.42 2.81 -6.63
N ARG A 213 10.38 2.03 -5.56
CA ARG A 213 10.71 0.60 -5.58
C ARG A 213 9.47 -0.19 -5.94
N ILE A 214 9.64 -1.20 -6.78
CA ILE A 214 8.56 -2.09 -7.21
C ILE A 214 9.01 -3.52 -7.01
N SER A 215 8.27 -4.26 -6.19
CA SER A 215 8.51 -5.67 -5.94
C SER A 215 7.59 -6.52 -6.80
N ASN A 216 8.19 -7.44 -7.56
CA ASN A 216 7.57 -8.17 -8.63
C ASN A 216 7.57 -9.68 -8.37
N ASP A 217 6.40 -10.30 -8.53
CA ASP A 217 6.19 -11.73 -8.25
C ASP A 217 6.58 -12.63 -9.43
N ARG A 218 6.47 -12.14 -10.68
CA ARG A 218 6.47 -13.02 -11.84
C ARG A 218 7.69 -12.93 -12.76
N GLN A 219 8.79 -12.42 -12.28
CA GLN A 219 10.02 -12.39 -13.08
C GLN A 219 10.48 -13.78 -13.57
N TYR A 220 10.08 -14.84 -12.88
CA TYR A 220 10.41 -16.21 -13.28
C TYR A 220 9.63 -16.62 -14.53
N TYR A 221 8.35 -16.23 -14.64
CA TYR A 221 7.48 -16.54 -15.77
C TYR A 221 7.63 -15.54 -16.90
N VAL A 222 7.91 -14.29 -16.58
CA VAL A 222 8.14 -13.22 -17.57
C VAL A 222 9.63 -13.09 -17.80
N ARG A 223 10.08 -13.42 -19.00
CA ARG A 223 11.51 -13.41 -19.36
C ARG A 223 12.16 -12.07 -19.06
N GLY A 224 13.22 -12.11 -18.24
CA GLY A 224 13.99 -10.93 -17.87
C GLY A 224 13.35 -10.08 -16.77
N GLY A 225 12.32 -10.55 -16.09
CA GLY A 225 11.73 -9.87 -14.93
C GLY A 225 12.68 -9.78 -13.74
N TYR A 226 12.53 -8.73 -12.93
CA TYR A 226 13.35 -8.43 -11.76
C TYR A 226 12.66 -7.37 -10.88
N GLU A 227 13.16 -7.18 -9.67
CA GLU A 227 12.79 -6.06 -8.81
C GLU A 227 13.20 -4.74 -9.47
N GLN A 228 12.27 -3.79 -9.58
CA GLN A 228 12.48 -2.56 -10.32
C GLN A 228 12.67 -1.35 -9.40
N MET A 229 13.41 -0.36 -9.89
CA MET A 229 13.53 0.95 -9.27
C MET A 229 13.30 2.02 -10.34
N TRP A 230 12.30 2.86 -10.11
CA TRP A 230 12.01 4.02 -10.97
C TRP A 230 12.61 5.28 -10.37
N ASP A 231 13.32 6.04 -11.19
CA ASP A 231 13.78 7.39 -10.84
C ASP A 231 12.63 8.37 -11.04
N LEU A 232 12.12 8.93 -9.95
CA LEU A 232 10.99 9.85 -10.00
C LEU A 232 11.33 11.20 -10.63
N LYS A 233 12.61 11.58 -10.64
CA LYS A 233 13.09 12.83 -11.26
C LYS A 233 13.35 12.66 -12.75
N GLU A 234 14.05 11.59 -13.11
CA GLU A 234 14.46 11.34 -14.50
C GLU A 234 13.34 10.68 -15.33
N GLY A 235 12.29 10.14 -14.68
CA GLY A 235 11.16 9.49 -15.34
C GLY A 235 11.54 8.22 -16.09
N ARG A 236 12.43 7.37 -15.51
CA ARG A 236 12.89 6.13 -16.13
C ARG A 236 13.27 5.07 -15.11
N PHE A 237 13.25 3.82 -15.50
CA PHE A 237 13.82 2.75 -14.68
C PHE A 237 15.34 2.85 -14.58
N LEU A 238 15.87 2.56 -13.39
CA LEU A 238 17.29 2.43 -13.18
C LEU A 238 17.79 1.06 -13.67
N GLY A 239 19.04 1.04 -14.12
CA GLY A 239 19.71 -0.15 -14.60
C GLY A 239 21.17 -0.24 -14.16
N ALA A 240 21.92 -1.19 -14.70
CA ALA A 240 23.33 -1.39 -14.36
C ALA A 240 24.21 -0.12 -14.49
N PRO A 241 24.01 0.77 -15.48
CA PRO A 241 24.76 2.02 -15.55
C PRO A 241 24.54 2.95 -14.35
N ASP A 242 23.38 2.84 -13.68
CA ASP A 242 23.00 3.62 -12.50
C ASP A 242 23.43 2.93 -11.19
N GLY A 243 24.09 1.77 -11.26
CA GLY A 243 24.43 0.93 -10.11
C GLY A 243 23.27 0.07 -9.59
N TRP A 244 22.16 -0.01 -10.33
CA TRP A 244 21.02 -0.86 -9.95
C TRP A 244 21.26 -2.29 -10.46
N GLU A 245 21.41 -3.21 -9.52
CA GLU A 245 21.53 -4.64 -9.85
C GLU A 245 20.15 -5.28 -9.98
N LYS A 246 20.00 -6.13 -10.99
CA LYS A 246 18.78 -6.91 -11.20
C LYS A 246 18.70 -8.02 -10.16
N ILE A 247 17.78 -7.90 -9.23
CA ILE A 247 17.47 -8.92 -8.25
C ILE A 247 16.21 -9.65 -8.72
N SER A 248 16.29 -10.96 -8.87
CA SER A 248 15.17 -11.81 -9.23
C SER A 248 14.77 -12.66 -8.03
N ILE A 249 13.68 -12.26 -7.39
CA ILE A 249 13.02 -12.97 -6.28
C ILE A 249 11.52 -13.03 -6.59
N TRP A 250 10.78 -13.87 -5.92
CA TRP A 250 9.31 -13.80 -5.95
C TRP A 250 8.86 -12.73 -4.94
N GLY A 251 8.92 -11.48 -5.39
CA GLY A 251 8.72 -10.33 -4.53
C GLY A 251 7.29 -10.22 -4.05
N MET A 252 7.11 -10.08 -2.74
CA MET A 252 5.81 -9.99 -2.10
C MET A 252 5.60 -8.62 -1.46
N GLY A 253 6.46 -8.20 -0.57
CA GLY A 253 6.32 -6.98 0.20
C GLY A 253 7.62 -6.21 0.31
N ILE A 254 7.48 -4.90 0.51
CA ILE A 254 8.58 -3.96 0.75
C ILE A 254 8.32 -3.25 2.07
N ALA A 255 9.35 -3.14 2.90
CA ALA A 255 9.37 -2.25 4.05
C ALA A 255 10.67 -1.47 4.06
N SER A 256 10.62 -0.24 4.53
CA SER A 256 11.78 0.64 4.65
C SER A 256 11.78 1.35 5.99
N ARG A 257 12.92 1.39 6.64
CA ARG A 257 13.14 2.14 7.87
C ARG A 257 14.63 2.28 8.16
N ASP A 258 15.04 3.42 8.72
CA ASP A 258 16.34 3.59 9.34
C ASP A 258 16.40 2.74 10.63
N ILE A 259 16.98 1.55 10.54
CA ILE A 259 17.12 0.61 11.65
C ILE A 259 18.43 0.87 12.41
N THR A 260 19.47 1.36 11.71
CA THR A 260 20.80 1.57 12.26
C THR A 260 20.95 2.95 12.90
N GLY A 261 20.03 3.90 12.63
CA GLY A 261 20.08 5.26 13.13
C GLY A 261 21.11 6.16 12.42
N ASP A 262 21.52 5.79 11.21
CA ASP A 262 22.51 6.52 10.42
C ASP A 262 21.88 7.50 9.40
N GLN A 263 20.55 7.70 9.46
CA GLN A 263 19.75 8.53 8.57
C GLN A 263 19.62 7.98 7.14
N ARG A 264 19.90 6.71 6.95
CA ARG A 264 19.65 5.98 5.73
C ARG A 264 18.62 4.89 5.99
N GLU A 265 17.75 4.69 5.05
CA GLU A 265 16.72 3.66 5.18
C GLU A 265 17.25 2.31 4.71
N GLU A 266 17.23 1.31 5.59
CA GLU A 266 17.33 -0.08 5.21
C GLU A 266 16.02 -0.51 4.56
N VAL A 267 16.14 -1.31 3.51
CA VAL A 267 14.98 -1.85 2.79
C VAL A 267 14.95 -3.36 2.93
N MET A 268 13.82 -3.87 3.40
CA MET A 268 13.54 -5.29 3.49
C MET A 268 12.54 -5.69 2.40
N LEU A 269 12.89 -6.71 1.65
CA LEU A 269 12.02 -7.37 0.68
C LEU A 269 11.63 -8.74 1.22
N THR A 270 10.38 -9.12 1.02
CA THR A 270 9.94 -10.50 1.29
C THR A 270 9.77 -11.24 -0.02
N SER A 271 10.05 -12.54 0.01
CA SER A 271 9.92 -13.44 -1.14
C SER A 271 9.18 -14.70 -0.70
N MET A 272 8.40 -15.25 -1.59
CA MET A 272 7.76 -16.56 -1.40
C MET A 272 8.77 -17.69 -1.51
#